data_cc2655eebef1b2386647ce694e68c8da
#
_entry.id   cc2655eebef1b2386647ce694e68c8da
#
_cell.length_a   1.000
_cell.length_b   1.000
_cell.length_c   1.000
_cell.angle_alpha   90.00
_cell.angle_beta   90.00
_cell.angle_gamma   90.00
#
_symmetry.space_group_name_H-M   'P 1'
#
loop_
_entity.id
_entity.type
_entity.pdbx_description
1 polymer ?
#
loop_
_entity_poly.entity_id
_entity_poly.type
_entity_poly.pdbx_seq_one_letter_code
_entity_poly.pdbx_strand_id
1 'polypeptide(L)'
;LGAFLGSGPSTLPETETALPVILVRAGEHSTALVTDELMGSREIVVKSVGPQVASVRGISGATILGDGRIVIILDMGALVRSEWRSRATDASVRPTRDERIFVMVVDDSITVRRVTQRLLERNGMRVLTAKDGVEAMALLQEHTPDVILLDIEMPRMDGYEVASQVRNDPRLADIPLIMITSRVGDKHRARAIELGVDDYLGKPYQESQLLDAIEPLVLARRRQTQ
;
A
#
# COMPACT_ATOMS: atom_id res chain seq x y z
N LEU A 1 10.21 12.64 -11.13
CA LEU A 1 11.23 12.46 -10.10
C LEU A 1 10.79 13.12 -8.79
N GLY A 2 10.26 14.36 -8.83
CA GLY A 2 9.79 15.08 -7.65
C GLY A 2 8.73 14.33 -6.85
N ALA A 3 7.71 13.77 -7.50
CA ALA A 3 6.68 12.96 -6.84
C ALA A 3 7.25 11.68 -6.18
N PHE A 4 8.30 11.09 -6.78
CA PHE A 4 8.96 9.90 -6.24
C PHE A 4 9.82 10.21 -5.02
N LEU A 5 10.43 11.38 -4.98
CA LEU A 5 11.25 11.87 -3.86
C LEU A 5 10.44 12.62 -2.78
N GLY A 6 9.10 12.64 -2.90
CA GLY A 6 8.22 13.31 -1.94
C GLY A 6 8.21 14.84 -2.07
N SER A 7 8.76 15.39 -3.16
CA SER A 7 8.84 16.85 -3.39
C SER A 7 7.60 17.44 -4.08
N GLY A 8 6.51 16.67 -4.20
CA GLY A 8 5.28 17.10 -4.86
C GLY A 8 5.33 17.05 -6.41
N PRO A 9 4.22 17.37 -7.09
CA PRO A 9 4.18 17.41 -8.54
C PRO A 9 5.08 18.54 -9.05
N SER A 10 6.06 18.18 -9.87
CA SER A 10 6.91 19.14 -10.57
C SER A 10 6.14 19.70 -11.75
N THR A 11 5.73 20.95 -11.69
CA THR A 11 5.26 21.69 -12.88
C THR A 11 6.47 22.03 -13.72
N LEU A 12 6.42 21.69 -15.01
CA LEU A 12 7.42 22.18 -15.97
C LEU A 12 7.39 23.71 -15.97
N PRO A 13 8.53 24.39 -15.88
CA PRO A 13 8.54 25.85 -15.99
C PRO A 13 8.01 26.29 -17.35
N GLU A 14 7.10 27.24 -17.39
CA GLU A 14 6.58 27.88 -18.60
C GLU A 14 7.63 28.84 -19.22
N THR A 15 8.85 28.35 -19.41
CA THR A 15 9.92 29.16 -20.02
C THR A 15 10.24 28.60 -21.40
N GLU A 16 10.44 29.50 -22.38
CA GLU A 16 10.89 29.17 -23.75
C GLU A 16 12.32 28.58 -23.80
N THR A 17 12.91 28.25 -22.66
CA THR A 17 14.26 27.72 -22.54
C THR A 17 14.24 26.21 -22.74
N ALA A 18 15.04 25.69 -23.68
CA ALA A 18 15.20 24.26 -23.88
C ALA A 18 15.81 23.62 -22.64
N LEU A 19 15.08 22.66 -22.05
CA LEU A 19 15.54 21.91 -20.90
C LEU A 19 16.33 20.68 -21.35
N PRO A 20 17.45 20.35 -20.68
CA PRO A 20 18.19 19.13 -20.96
C PRO A 20 17.35 17.88 -20.67
N VAL A 21 17.46 16.88 -21.55
CA VAL A 21 16.77 15.61 -21.43
C VAL A 21 17.78 14.46 -21.43
N ILE A 22 17.73 13.62 -20.39
CA ILE A 22 18.55 12.42 -20.29
C ILE A 22 17.68 11.22 -20.68
N LEU A 23 18.09 10.49 -21.72
CA LEU A 23 17.44 9.23 -22.08
C LEU A 23 18.06 8.09 -21.28
N VAL A 24 17.22 7.42 -20.49
CA VAL A 24 17.62 6.28 -19.68
C VAL A 24 16.96 5.01 -20.21
N ARG A 25 17.78 3.98 -20.47
CA ARG A 25 17.31 2.66 -20.88
C ARG A 25 17.60 1.63 -19.79
N ALA A 26 16.59 0.88 -19.37
CA ALA A 26 16.70 -0.20 -18.41
C ALA A 26 15.98 -1.46 -18.94
N GLY A 27 16.74 -2.39 -19.51
CA GLY A 27 16.20 -3.53 -20.25
C GLY A 27 15.46 -3.08 -21.51
N GLU A 28 14.22 -3.50 -21.68
CA GLU A 28 13.37 -3.12 -22.83
C GLU A 28 12.64 -1.78 -22.62
N HIS A 29 12.81 -1.15 -21.46
CA HIS A 29 12.13 0.10 -21.13
C HIS A 29 13.05 1.30 -21.29
N SER A 30 12.52 2.37 -21.87
CA SER A 30 13.21 3.64 -22.05
C SER A 30 12.39 4.76 -21.45
N THR A 31 13.04 5.68 -20.74
CA THR A 31 12.40 6.84 -20.12
C THR A 31 13.24 8.08 -20.38
N ALA A 32 12.58 9.22 -20.60
CA ALA A 32 13.20 10.53 -20.74
C ALA A 32 13.07 11.29 -19.41
N LEU A 33 14.21 11.72 -18.86
CA LEU A 33 14.28 12.57 -17.67
C LEU A 33 14.58 14.00 -18.07
N VAL A 34 13.67 14.91 -17.73
CA VAL A 34 13.93 16.34 -17.85
C VAL A 34 14.69 16.80 -16.62
N THR A 35 15.75 17.56 -16.80
CA THR A 35 16.58 18.13 -15.73
C THR A 35 16.75 19.63 -15.94
N ASP A 36 16.99 20.35 -14.84
CA ASP A 36 17.21 21.79 -14.90
C ASP A 36 18.57 22.11 -15.54
N GLU A 37 19.59 21.29 -15.23
CA GLU A 37 20.96 21.51 -15.69
C GLU A 37 21.74 20.20 -15.80
N LEU A 38 22.69 20.14 -16.75
CA LEU A 38 23.68 19.07 -16.86
C LEU A 38 25.05 19.59 -16.43
N MET A 39 25.53 19.14 -15.29
CA MET A 39 26.81 19.57 -14.72
C MET A 39 28.04 18.80 -15.23
N GLY A 40 27.86 17.93 -16.22
CA GLY A 40 28.93 17.12 -16.78
C GLY A 40 29.22 15.83 -16.01
N SER A 41 30.28 15.11 -16.46
CA SER A 41 30.71 13.84 -15.89
C SER A 41 31.86 14.06 -14.90
N ARG A 42 31.81 13.37 -13.74
CA ARG A 42 32.86 13.42 -12.72
C ARG A 42 33.10 12.02 -12.15
N GLU A 43 34.34 11.73 -11.80
CA GLU A 43 34.66 10.58 -10.95
C GLU A 43 34.27 10.88 -9.51
N ILE A 44 33.54 9.94 -8.88
CA ILE A 44 33.05 10.08 -7.52
C ILE A 44 33.28 8.79 -6.73
N VAL A 45 33.50 8.91 -5.43
CA VAL A 45 33.52 7.79 -4.51
C VAL A 45 32.13 7.59 -3.94
N VAL A 46 31.50 6.50 -4.35
CA VAL A 46 30.15 6.15 -3.86
C VAL A 46 30.24 5.52 -2.48
N LYS A 47 29.52 6.08 -1.53
CA LYS A 47 29.34 5.51 -0.19
C LYS A 47 27.92 4.94 -0.06
N SER A 48 27.80 3.79 0.57
CA SER A 48 26.48 3.25 0.91
C SER A 48 25.78 4.16 1.91
N VAL A 49 24.49 4.40 1.69
CA VAL A 49 23.66 5.16 2.63
C VAL A 49 23.29 4.29 3.83
N GLY A 50 23.19 4.91 5.00
CA GLY A 50 22.82 4.21 6.24
C GLY A 50 21.39 3.64 6.19
N PRO A 51 21.01 2.79 7.17
CA PRO A 51 19.71 2.10 7.21
C PRO A 51 18.49 3.02 7.09
N GLN A 52 18.64 4.26 7.55
CA GLN A 52 17.55 5.27 7.51
C GLN A 52 17.18 5.70 6.09
N VAL A 53 18.12 5.68 5.16
CA VAL A 53 17.92 6.10 3.77
C VAL A 53 17.89 4.90 2.81
N ALA A 54 18.42 3.74 3.24
CA ALA A 54 18.40 2.50 2.46
C ALA A 54 16.98 1.98 2.15
N SER A 55 15.97 2.42 2.92
CA SER A 55 14.55 2.11 2.67
C SER A 55 13.93 2.93 1.54
N VAL A 56 14.57 4.02 1.11
CA VAL A 56 14.08 4.85 0.00
C VAL A 56 14.42 4.17 -1.33
N ARG A 57 13.40 3.71 -2.02
CA ARG A 57 13.55 3.04 -3.33
C ARG A 57 14.18 4.02 -4.35
N GLY A 58 15.09 3.50 -5.17
CA GLY A 58 15.73 4.30 -6.23
C GLY A 58 16.95 5.10 -5.79
N ILE A 59 17.42 4.97 -4.55
CA ILE A 59 18.71 5.49 -4.10
C ILE A 59 19.72 4.36 -4.10
N SER A 60 20.84 4.52 -4.83
CA SER A 60 21.94 3.54 -4.86
C SER A 60 23.09 3.91 -3.91
N GLY A 61 23.21 5.18 -3.55
CA GLY A 61 24.26 5.64 -2.67
C GLY A 61 24.28 7.16 -2.50
N ALA A 62 25.33 7.65 -1.89
CA ALA A 62 25.63 9.07 -1.79
C ALA A 62 27.14 9.33 -1.96
N THR A 63 27.49 10.53 -2.36
CA THR A 63 28.88 11.00 -2.41
C THR A 63 28.99 12.39 -1.80
N ILE A 64 30.20 12.74 -1.38
CA ILE A 64 30.53 14.10 -0.95
C ILE A 64 31.42 14.70 -2.04
N LEU A 65 30.99 15.80 -2.63
CA LEU A 65 31.78 16.53 -3.61
C LEU A 65 32.94 17.27 -2.92
N GLY A 66 33.91 17.71 -3.72
CA GLY A 66 35.10 18.44 -3.20
C GLY A 66 34.78 19.76 -2.48
N ASP A 67 33.59 20.31 -2.68
CA ASP A 67 33.04 21.49 -2.00
C ASP A 67 32.27 21.17 -0.71
N GLY A 68 32.23 19.88 -0.30
CA GLY A 68 31.55 19.40 0.90
C GLY A 68 30.06 19.11 0.73
N ARG A 69 29.46 19.34 -0.44
CA ARG A 69 28.04 19.03 -0.68
C ARG A 69 27.80 17.53 -0.79
N ILE A 70 26.74 17.07 -0.15
CA ILE A 70 26.29 15.69 -0.26
C ILE A 70 25.39 15.59 -1.49
N VAL A 71 25.69 14.63 -2.36
CA VAL A 71 24.90 14.32 -3.57
C VAL A 71 24.40 12.89 -3.47
N ILE A 72 23.10 12.72 -3.65
CA ILE A 72 22.45 11.42 -3.68
C ILE A 72 22.57 10.81 -5.08
N ILE A 73 22.94 9.53 -5.13
CA ILE A 73 23.08 8.78 -6.38
C ILE A 73 21.82 7.93 -6.55
N LEU A 74 21.14 8.13 -7.67
CA LEU A 74 19.92 7.43 -8.00
C LEU A 74 20.19 6.14 -8.78
N ASP A 75 19.50 5.06 -8.45
CA ASP A 75 19.42 3.87 -9.28
C ASP A 75 18.36 4.08 -10.38
N MET A 76 18.81 4.57 -11.52
CA MET A 76 17.95 4.85 -12.65
C MET A 76 17.24 3.59 -13.18
N GLY A 77 17.89 2.43 -13.08
CA GLY A 77 17.29 1.17 -13.48
C GLY A 77 16.11 0.78 -12.58
N ALA A 78 16.25 0.95 -11.26
CA ALA A 78 15.17 0.72 -10.31
C ALA A 78 14.03 1.73 -10.50
N LEU A 79 14.36 3.00 -10.75
CA LEU A 79 13.39 4.06 -11.01
C LEU A 79 12.56 3.80 -12.29
N VAL A 80 13.22 3.50 -13.40
CA VAL A 80 12.54 3.18 -14.67
C VAL A 80 11.65 1.97 -14.52
N ARG A 81 12.10 0.93 -13.83
CA ARG A 81 11.27 -0.27 -13.57
C ARG A 81 10.09 0.01 -12.66
N SER A 82 10.23 0.89 -11.68
CA SER A 82 9.14 1.25 -10.76
C SER A 82 8.10 2.16 -11.45
N GLU A 83 8.54 3.16 -12.21
CA GLU A 83 7.64 4.04 -12.99
C GLU A 83 6.89 3.27 -14.07
N TRP A 84 7.54 2.28 -14.71
CA TRP A 84 6.86 1.45 -15.71
C TRP A 84 5.76 0.59 -15.09
N ARG A 85 5.96 0.07 -13.88
CA ARG A 85 4.90 -0.62 -13.13
C ARG A 85 3.75 0.32 -12.78
N SER A 86 4.04 1.56 -12.40
CA SER A 86 3.03 2.59 -12.15
C SER A 86 2.32 3.01 -13.44
N ARG A 87 3.06 3.19 -14.56
CA ARG A 87 2.49 3.57 -15.88
C ARG A 87 1.71 2.46 -16.56
N ALA A 88 2.08 1.21 -16.37
CA ALA A 88 1.26 0.07 -16.83
C ALA A 88 -0.12 0.04 -16.14
N THR A 89 -0.21 0.67 -14.96
CA THR A 89 -1.47 0.92 -14.23
C THR A 89 -2.09 2.29 -14.59
N ASP A 90 -1.32 3.24 -15.16
CA ASP A 90 -1.72 4.66 -15.33
C ASP A 90 -2.08 5.06 -16.77
N ALA A 91 -2.25 4.09 -17.68
CA ALA A 91 -2.62 4.37 -19.09
C ALA A 91 -4.09 4.78 -19.29
N SER A 92 -4.76 5.30 -18.26
CA SER A 92 -6.01 6.04 -18.43
C SER A 92 -6.20 7.07 -17.33
N VAL A 93 -5.96 8.31 -17.69
CA VAL A 93 -5.95 9.50 -16.84
C VAL A 93 -7.34 10.00 -16.49
N ARG A 94 -7.61 9.95 -15.23
CA ARG A 94 -8.27 10.88 -14.26
C ARG A 94 -7.78 10.39 -12.92
N PRO A 95 -7.86 11.09 -11.77
CA PRO A 95 -7.65 10.44 -10.50
C PRO A 95 -8.81 9.44 -10.32
N THR A 96 -8.74 8.33 -11.04
CA THR A 96 -9.60 7.20 -10.82
C THR A 96 -9.13 6.63 -9.50
N ARG A 97 -10.00 6.69 -8.49
CA ARG A 97 -9.99 5.82 -7.32
C ARG A 97 -9.42 4.49 -7.79
N ASP A 98 -8.32 4.03 -7.18
CA ASP A 98 -7.78 2.69 -7.47
C ASP A 98 -8.96 1.72 -7.36
N GLU A 99 -9.48 1.23 -8.48
CA GLU A 99 -10.71 0.42 -8.53
C GLU A 99 -10.51 -0.95 -7.90
N ARG A 100 -9.25 -1.33 -7.66
CA ARG A 100 -8.95 -2.58 -6.97
C ARG A 100 -9.54 -2.54 -5.57
N ILE A 101 -10.10 -3.65 -5.16
CA ILE A 101 -10.59 -3.82 -3.79
C ILE A 101 -9.41 -3.63 -2.82
N PHE A 102 -9.56 -2.73 -1.87
CA PHE A 102 -8.57 -2.46 -0.84
C PHE A 102 -8.95 -3.20 0.45
N VAL A 103 -8.18 -4.22 0.79
CA VAL A 103 -8.43 -5.12 1.92
C VAL A 103 -7.44 -4.81 3.04
N MET A 104 -7.93 -4.69 4.28
CA MET A 104 -7.09 -4.73 5.47
C MET A 104 -7.14 -6.13 6.09
N VAL A 105 -5.98 -6.73 6.36
CA VAL A 105 -5.85 -8.03 7.02
C VAL A 105 -5.24 -7.84 8.39
N VAL A 106 -5.98 -8.18 9.44
CA VAL A 106 -5.58 -8.05 10.85
C VAL A 106 -5.52 -9.44 11.49
N ASP A 107 -4.31 -9.90 11.81
CA ASP A 107 -4.07 -11.24 12.36
C ASP A 107 -2.71 -11.22 13.07
N ASP A 108 -2.55 -11.83 14.24
CA ASP A 108 -1.29 -11.81 14.97
C ASP A 108 -0.23 -12.74 14.36
N SER A 109 -0.66 -13.80 13.66
CA SER A 109 0.21 -14.74 12.98
C SER A 109 0.82 -14.15 11.71
N ILE A 110 2.14 -13.96 11.71
CA ILE A 110 2.87 -13.49 10.53
C ILE A 110 2.68 -14.42 9.32
N THR A 111 2.52 -15.72 9.56
CA THR A 111 2.33 -16.72 8.50
C THR A 111 0.95 -16.56 7.87
N VAL A 112 -0.10 -16.46 8.67
CA VAL A 112 -1.47 -16.26 8.19
C VAL A 112 -1.57 -14.95 7.42
N ARG A 113 -1.07 -13.83 8.00
CA ARG A 113 -1.05 -12.54 7.29
C ARG A 113 -0.40 -12.61 5.93
N ARG A 114 0.80 -13.23 5.83
CA ARG A 114 1.52 -13.34 4.54
C ARG A 114 0.82 -14.23 3.53
N VAL A 115 0.23 -15.34 3.97
CA VAL A 115 -0.50 -16.25 3.08
C VAL A 115 -1.74 -15.55 2.54
N THR A 116 -2.54 -14.94 3.44
CA THR A 116 -3.75 -14.20 3.06
C THR A 116 -3.42 -13.00 2.16
N GLN A 117 -2.39 -12.24 2.49
CA GLN A 117 -1.92 -11.12 1.65
C GLN A 117 -1.59 -11.58 0.23
N ARG A 118 -0.76 -12.62 0.07
CA ARG A 118 -0.38 -13.14 -1.25
C ARG A 118 -1.58 -13.67 -2.04
N LEU A 119 -2.52 -14.31 -1.35
CA LEU A 119 -3.75 -14.80 -1.96
C LEU A 119 -4.56 -13.64 -2.55
N LEU A 120 -4.80 -12.60 -1.77
CA LEU A 120 -5.59 -11.44 -2.19
C LEU A 120 -4.87 -10.62 -3.28
N GLU A 121 -3.56 -10.40 -3.14
CA GLU A 121 -2.76 -9.69 -4.17
C GLU A 121 -2.76 -10.44 -5.50
N ARG A 122 -2.70 -11.76 -5.48
CA ARG A 122 -2.79 -12.62 -6.67
C ARG A 122 -4.14 -12.51 -7.38
N ASN A 123 -5.20 -12.23 -6.61
CA ASN A 123 -6.56 -11.96 -7.13
C ASN A 123 -6.81 -10.47 -7.42
N GLY A 124 -5.75 -9.68 -7.60
CA GLY A 124 -5.84 -8.29 -8.05
C GLY A 124 -6.27 -7.29 -6.99
N MET A 125 -6.30 -7.67 -5.72
CA MET A 125 -6.65 -6.78 -4.60
C MET A 125 -5.41 -6.05 -4.05
N ARG A 126 -5.61 -4.87 -3.49
CA ARG A 126 -4.59 -4.16 -2.73
C ARG A 126 -4.73 -4.52 -1.26
N VAL A 127 -3.63 -4.83 -0.59
CA VAL A 127 -3.67 -5.33 0.79
C VAL A 127 -2.85 -4.47 1.73
N LEU A 128 -3.44 -4.13 2.87
CA LEU A 128 -2.79 -3.55 4.03
C LEU A 128 -2.83 -4.57 5.17
N THR A 129 -1.76 -4.73 5.93
CA THR A 129 -1.71 -5.70 7.01
C THR A 129 -1.43 -5.06 8.35
N ALA A 130 -2.07 -5.54 9.41
CA ALA A 130 -1.81 -5.18 10.79
C ALA A 130 -1.61 -6.45 11.64
N LYS A 131 -0.73 -6.39 12.63
CA LYS A 131 -0.39 -7.55 13.49
C LYS A 131 -1.26 -7.68 14.74
N ASP A 132 -2.06 -6.69 15.03
CA ASP A 132 -3.01 -6.64 16.16
C ASP A 132 -3.98 -5.47 16.00
N GLY A 133 -4.95 -5.38 16.92
CA GLY A 133 -5.98 -4.36 16.88
C GLY A 133 -5.45 -2.94 17.06
N VAL A 134 -4.39 -2.74 17.84
CA VAL A 134 -3.81 -1.40 18.07
C VAL A 134 -3.19 -0.86 16.78
N GLU A 135 -2.42 -1.69 16.07
CA GLU A 135 -1.85 -1.31 14.78
C GLU A 135 -2.95 -1.11 13.72
N ALA A 136 -3.98 -1.96 13.73
CA ALA A 136 -5.13 -1.81 12.84
C ALA A 136 -5.83 -0.45 13.02
N MET A 137 -6.14 -0.07 14.25
CA MET A 137 -6.77 1.23 14.53
C MET A 137 -5.88 2.41 14.18
N ALA A 138 -4.56 2.32 14.37
CA ALA A 138 -3.61 3.35 13.94
C ALA A 138 -3.62 3.52 12.40
N LEU A 139 -3.58 2.42 11.66
CA LEU A 139 -3.63 2.44 10.20
C LEU A 139 -4.98 2.94 9.64
N LEU A 140 -6.08 2.70 10.35
CA LEU A 140 -7.42 3.20 9.99
C LEU A 140 -7.58 4.72 10.17
N GLN A 141 -6.63 5.39 10.85
CA GLN A 141 -6.61 6.86 10.88
C GLN A 141 -6.18 7.45 9.53
N GLU A 142 -5.32 6.74 8.79
CA GLU A 142 -4.73 7.22 7.53
C GLU A 142 -5.34 6.53 6.29
N HIS A 143 -5.93 5.34 6.49
CA HIS A 143 -6.43 4.51 5.40
C HIS A 143 -7.88 4.10 5.61
N THR A 144 -8.66 4.10 4.54
CA THR A 144 -10.05 3.60 4.55
C THR A 144 -10.15 2.41 3.60
N PRO A 145 -10.01 1.16 4.09
CA PRO A 145 -10.15 -0.03 3.26
C PRO A 145 -11.59 -0.25 2.80
N ASP A 146 -11.77 -1.01 1.73
CA ASP A 146 -13.10 -1.43 1.26
C ASP A 146 -13.69 -2.54 2.14
N VAL A 147 -12.85 -3.34 2.80
CA VAL A 147 -13.22 -4.43 3.72
C VAL A 147 -12.09 -4.71 4.71
N ILE A 148 -12.43 -5.14 5.91
CA ILE A 148 -11.48 -5.57 6.94
C ILE A 148 -11.66 -7.05 7.24
N LEU A 149 -10.59 -7.83 7.11
CA LEU A 149 -10.48 -9.22 7.55
C LEU A 149 -9.84 -9.23 8.93
N LEU A 150 -10.53 -9.75 9.93
CA LEU A 150 -10.19 -9.54 11.33
C LEU A 150 -10.14 -10.84 12.10
N ASP A 151 -8.98 -11.21 12.65
CA ASP A 151 -8.89 -12.30 13.61
C ASP A 151 -9.47 -11.87 14.97
N ILE A 152 -10.04 -12.82 15.70
CA ILE A 152 -10.56 -12.58 17.05
C ILE A 152 -9.43 -12.61 18.08
N GLU A 153 -8.56 -13.60 18.00
CA GLU A 153 -7.54 -13.87 19.04
C GLU A 153 -6.24 -13.13 18.72
N MET A 154 -6.12 -11.92 19.22
CA MET A 154 -4.91 -11.11 19.06
C MET A 154 -4.47 -10.49 20.39
N PRO A 155 -3.16 -10.29 20.60
CA PRO A 155 -2.64 -9.60 21.77
C PRO A 155 -3.00 -8.11 21.75
N ARG A 156 -3.03 -7.49 22.91
CA ARG A 156 -3.25 -6.07 23.17
C ARG A 156 -4.67 -5.57 22.94
N MET A 157 -5.25 -5.87 21.80
CA MET A 157 -6.61 -5.51 21.41
C MET A 157 -7.17 -6.64 20.56
N ASP A 158 -8.22 -7.28 21.03
CA ASP A 158 -8.86 -8.40 20.34
C ASP A 158 -9.77 -7.94 19.18
N GLY A 159 -10.21 -8.89 18.35
CA GLY A 159 -11.03 -8.57 17.20
C GLY A 159 -12.41 -8.02 17.55
N TYR A 160 -12.96 -8.35 18.70
CA TYR A 160 -14.24 -7.80 19.14
C TYR A 160 -14.11 -6.32 19.55
N GLU A 161 -13.01 -5.97 20.20
CA GLU A 161 -12.70 -4.58 20.55
C GLU A 161 -12.49 -3.73 19.30
N VAL A 162 -11.76 -4.24 18.29
CA VAL A 162 -11.60 -3.58 17.00
C VAL A 162 -12.93 -3.39 16.31
N ALA A 163 -13.77 -4.43 16.21
CA ALA A 163 -15.09 -4.34 15.60
C ALA A 163 -15.96 -3.29 16.28
N SER A 164 -15.97 -3.26 17.62
CA SER A 164 -16.70 -2.25 18.40
C SER A 164 -16.20 -0.84 18.09
N GLN A 165 -14.90 -0.61 18.05
CA GLN A 165 -14.33 0.72 17.75
C GLN A 165 -14.63 1.15 16.31
N VAL A 166 -14.53 0.25 15.34
CA VAL A 166 -14.86 0.54 13.94
C VAL A 166 -16.33 0.93 13.79
N ARG A 167 -17.25 0.21 14.45
CA ARG A 167 -18.70 0.53 14.39
C ARG A 167 -19.07 1.82 15.12
N ASN A 168 -18.27 2.24 16.09
CA ASN A 168 -18.50 3.48 16.83
C ASN A 168 -17.83 4.72 16.15
N ASP A 169 -16.96 4.55 15.18
CA ASP A 169 -16.38 5.66 14.40
C ASP A 169 -17.23 5.92 13.14
N PRO A 170 -17.90 7.09 13.02
CA PRO A 170 -18.74 7.40 11.85
C PRO A 170 -18.05 7.32 10.50
N ARG A 171 -16.71 7.46 10.45
CA ARG A 171 -15.92 7.33 9.21
C ARG A 171 -15.71 5.87 8.79
N LEU A 172 -15.74 4.96 9.74
CA LEU A 172 -15.39 3.56 9.58
C LEU A 172 -16.60 2.63 9.67
N ALA A 173 -17.71 3.12 10.23
CA ALA A 173 -18.89 2.32 10.56
C ALA A 173 -19.46 1.52 9.38
N ASP A 174 -19.35 2.05 8.17
CA ASP A 174 -19.86 1.42 6.95
C ASP A 174 -18.84 0.47 6.29
N ILE A 175 -17.65 0.30 6.86
CA ILE A 175 -16.66 -0.65 6.30
C ILE A 175 -17.07 -2.08 6.64
N PRO A 176 -17.26 -2.96 5.65
CA PRO A 176 -17.54 -4.36 5.90
C PRO A 176 -16.46 -5.01 6.77
N LEU A 177 -16.89 -5.75 7.79
CA LEU A 177 -16.07 -6.54 8.68
C LEU A 177 -16.32 -8.02 8.48
N ILE A 178 -15.28 -8.78 8.16
CA ILE A 178 -15.31 -10.24 8.08
C ILE A 178 -14.42 -10.79 9.20
N MET A 179 -15.00 -11.49 10.17
CA MET A 179 -14.20 -12.18 11.17
C MET A 179 -13.67 -13.50 10.64
N ILE A 180 -12.37 -13.74 10.82
CA ILE A 180 -11.69 -14.98 10.41
C ILE A 180 -10.98 -15.57 11.61
N THR A 181 -11.49 -16.68 12.14
CA THR A 181 -11.03 -17.20 13.44
C THR A 181 -11.04 -18.72 13.51
N SER A 182 -10.20 -19.29 14.40
CA SER A 182 -10.24 -20.69 14.78
C SER A 182 -11.41 -21.04 15.73
N ARG A 183 -12.10 -20.05 16.29
CA ARG A 183 -13.24 -20.25 17.16
C ARG A 183 -14.57 -20.27 16.39
N VAL A 184 -15.02 -21.46 16.01
CA VAL A 184 -16.21 -21.66 15.14
C VAL A 184 -17.50 -21.90 15.94
N GLY A 185 -17.53 -21.61 17.25
CA GLY A 185 -18.70 -21.87 18.11
C GLY A 185 -19.80 -20.81 17.97
N ASP A 186 -21.07 -21.24 18.09
CA ASP A 186 -22.26 -20.38 17.95
C ASP A 186 -22.24 -19.13 18.85
N LYS A 187 -21.68 -19.24 20.04
CA LYS A 187 -21.54 -18.09 20.96
C LYS A 187 -20.64 -16.99 20.42
N HIS A 188 -19.53 -17.37 19.76
CA HIS A 188 -18.61 -16.42 19.15
C HIS A 188 -19.23 -15.74 17.93
N ARG A 189 -19.94 -16.51 17.13
CA ARG A 189 -20.68 -16.01 15.97
C ARG A 189 -21.81 -15.05 16.40
N ALA A 190 -22.60 -15.41 17.40
CA ALA A 190 -23.65 -14.55 17.92
C ALA A 190 -23.08 -13.21 18.42
N ARG A 191 -21.99 -13.23 19.17
CA ARG A 191 -21.32 -12.02 19.64
C ARG A 191 -20.77 -11.16 18.49
N ALA A 192 -20.23 -11.77 17.46
CA ALA A 192 -19.75 -11.04 16.29
C ALA A 192 -20.92 -10.31 15.57
N ILE A 193 -22.05 -10.97 15.40
CA ILE A 193 -23.26 -10.40 14.80
C ILE A 193 -23.80 -9.24 15.66
N GLU A 194 -23.84 -9.39 16.98
CA GLU A 194 -24.26 -8.31 17.91
C GLU A 194 -23.37 -7.06 17.80
N LEU A 195 -22.09 -7.24 17.47
CA LEU A 195 -21.14 -6.15 17.22
C LEU A 195 -21.19 -5.58 15.79
N GLY A 196 -22.11 -6.08 14.95
CA GLY A 196 -22.28 -5.59 13.59
C GLY A 196 -21.23 -6.10 12.59
N VAL A 197 -20.67 -7.30 12.84
CA VAL A 197 -19.82 -7.99 11.88
C VAL A 197 -20.68 -8.53 10.74
N ASP A 198 -20.25 -8.32 9.49
CA ASP A 198 -21.05 -8.63 8.30
C ASP A 198 -20.94 -10.11 7.89
N ASP A 199 -19.78 -10.73 8.13
CA ASP A 199 -19.58 -12.15 7.85
C ASP A 199 -18.55 -12.79 8.78
N TYR A 200 -18.54 -14.12 8.83
CA TYR A 200 -17.77 -14.91 9.78
C TYR A 200 -17.23 -16.19 9.13
N LEU A 201 -15.91 -16.31 9.01
CA LEU A 201 -15.22 -17.44 8.43
C LEU A 201 -14.39 -18.22 9.45
N GLY A 202 -14.52 -19.54 9.46
CA GLY A 202 -13.69 -20.42 10.30
C GLY A 202 -12.35 -20.75 9.64
N LYS A 203 -11.26 -20.71 10.42
CA LYS A 203 -9.96 -21.26 10.00
C LYS A 203 -9.93 -22.78 10.17
N PRO A 204 -9.41 -23.57 9.19
CA PRO A 204 -8.89 -23.16 7.87
C PRO A 204 -10.02 -22.91 6.86
N TYR A 205 -9.84 -21.89 6.01
CA TYR A 205 -10.76 -21.55 4.93
C TYR A 205 -10.10 -21.79 3.56
N GLN A 206 -10.93 -22.01 2.54
CA GLN A 206 -10.50 -22.12 1.16
C GLN A 206 -10.44 -20.73 0.49
N GLU A 207 -9.62 -20.59 -0.56
CA GLU A 207 -9.48 -19.36 -1.33
C GLU A 207 -10.83 -18.84 -1.85
N SER A 208 -11.64 -19.74 -2.45
CA SER A 208 -12.96 -19.40 -2.95
C SER A 208 -13.89 -18.86 -1.87
N GLN A 209 -13.90 -19.46 -0.68
CA GLN A 209 -14.74 -19.03 0.44
C GLN A 209 -14.40 -17.60 0.88
N LEU A 210 -13.11 -17.25 0.90
CA LEU A 210 -12.67 -15.91 1.27
C LEU A 210 -13.08 -14.88 0.22
N LEU A 211 -12.91 -15.19 -1.06
CA LEU A 211 -13.30 -14.30 -2.16
C LEU A 211 -14.80 -14.12 -2.24
N ASP A 212 -15.58 -15.22 -2.09
CA ASP A 212 -17.04 -15.20 -2.08
C ASP A 212 -17.61 -14.38 -0.90
N ALA A 213 -16.88 -14.28 0.22
CA ALA A 213 -17.26 -13.44 1.35
C ALA A 213 -16.95 -11.95 1.10
N ILE A 214 -15.82 -11.63 0.46
CA ILE A 214 -15.37 -10.25 0.24
C ILE A 214 -16.18 -9.55 -0.85
N GLU A 215 -16.30 -10.16 -2.02
CA GLU A 215 -16.82 -9.49 -3.22
C GLU A 215 -18.23 -8.92 -3.07
N PRO A 216 -19.22 -9.68 -2.53
CA PRO A 216 -20.58 -9.16 -2.38
C PRO A 216 -20.68 -7.97 -1.43
N LEU A 217 -19.93 -8.01 -0.33
CA LEU A 217 -19.93 -6.94 0.68
C LEU A 217 -19.33 -5.65 0.15
N VAL A 218 -18.22 -5.74 -0.57
CA VAL A 218 -17.59 -4.58 -1.20
C VAL A 218 -18.48 -3.99 -2.29
N LEU A 219 -19.10 -4.82 -3.12
CA LEU A 219 -20.02 -4.38 -4.17
C LEU A 219 -21.26 -3.68 -3.58
N ALA A 220 -21.82 -4.22 -2.51
CA ALA A 220 -22.96 -3.62 -1.82
C ALA A 220 -22.61 -2.23 -1.28
N ARG A 221 -21.46 -2.09 -0.60
CA ARG A 221 -20.98 -0.80 -0.07
C ARG A 221 -20.73 0.23 -1.18
N ARG A 222 -20.08 -0.16 -2.27
CA ARG A 222 -19.78 0.73 -3.39
C ARG A 222 -21.04 1.30 -4.06
N ARG A 223 -22.15 0.53 -4.06
CA ARG A 223 -23.46 0.99 -4.57
C ARG A 223 -24.13 2.02 -3.66
N GLN A 224 -23.88 1.97 -2.35
CA GLN A 224 -24.46 2.91 -1.37
C GLN A 224 -23.71 4.25 -1.34
N THR A 225 -22.48 4.28 -1.84
CA THR A 225 -21.61 5.47 -1.82
C THR A 225 -21.65 6.25 -3.16
N GLN A 226 -22.38 5.77 -4.17
CA GLN A 226 -22.66 6.44 -5.45
C GLN A 226 -23.99 7.18 -5.41
#